data_e4a22b47693deaf55ad9f0be60b0ffe6
#
_entry.id   e4a22b47693deaf55ad9f0be60b0ffe6
#
_cell.length_a   1.000
_cell.length_b   1.000
_cell.length_c   1.000
_cell.angle_alpha   90.00
_cell.angle_beta   90.00
_cell.angle_gamma   90.00
#
_symmetry.space_group_name_H-M   'P 1'
#
loop_
_entity.id
_entity.type
_entity.pdbx_description
1 polymer ?
#
loop_
_entity_poly.entity_id
_entity_poly.type
_entity_poly.pdbx_seq_one_letter_code
_entity_poly.pdbx_strand_id
1 'polypeptide(L)'
;MVGLLSRHALSSAARCVGGVALMKKKTYKDGWGYTLDKFCAEYDLLKFRKWASCNGDVLTWLYNVARTNALTGKKTSVRRLFEWLRWDSGIRISGYDADVAMRNDYAPLVARILIKSVPDFSRCITCKKSRYDLLDNSLLPTFDKSGRLVWDDAS
;
A
#
# COMPACT_ATOMS: atom_id res chain seq x y z
N MET A 1 -7.61 11.67 22.07
CA MET A 1 -7.84 11.11 21.83
C MET A 1 -8.18 10.61 21.48
N VAL A 2 -7.88 10.47 21.04
CA VAL A 2 -8.26 9.93 20.54
C VAL A 2 -8.23 9.29 20.64
N GLY A 3 -7.88 8.88 20.67
CA GLY A 3 -7.98 8.27 20.70
C GLY A 3 -7.82 7.76 20.80
N LEU A 4 -7.51 7.61 21.16
CA LEU A 4 -7.42 6.96 21.18
C LEU A 4 -7.95 6.44 21.29
N LEU A 5 -8.18 6.09 20.97
CA LEU A 5 -8.63 5.48 20.71
C LEU A 5 -8.83 4.81 20.90
N SER A 6 -9.05 4.71 21.19
CA SER A 6 -9.13 3.72 21.27
C SER A 6 -8.35 2.97 21.06
N ARG A 7 -7.66 2.65 21.16
CA ARG A 7 -7.01 1.87 20.69
C ARG A 7 -7.31 0.64 20.70
N HIS A 8 -7.84 0.27 20.24
CA HIS A 8 -8.18 -0.61 19.83
C HIS A 8 -8.81 -0.79 19.03
N ALA A 9 -9.34 -0.34 19.31
CA ALA A 9 -10.02 -0.69 18.14
C ALA A 9 -9.30 -0.39 16.92
N LEU A 10 -8.44 0.35 17.05
CA LEU A 10 -7.59 0.56 16.00
C LEU A 10 -6.40 -0.16 16.07
N SER A 11 -6.36 -1.05 16.97
CA SER A 11 -5.18 -1.69 17.37
C SER A 11 -4.34 -2.21 16.28
N SER A 12 -4.86 -2.98 15.39
CA SER A 12 -4.04 -3.50 14.32
C SER A 12 -4.15 -2.65 13.09
N ALA A 13 -5.10 -1.79 13.05
CA ALA A 13 -5.28 -0.96 11.90
C ALA A 13 -4.40 0.26 11.98
N ALA A 14 -4.08 0.80 10.85
CA ALA A 14 -3.40 2.06 10.81
C ALA A 14 -4.33 3.14 11.28
N ARG A 15 -3.80 4.07 12.04
CA ARG A 15 -4.53 5.23 12.45
C ARG A 15 -4.01 6.41 11.69
N CYS A 16 -4.89 7.29 11.31
CA CYS A 16 -4.50 8.50 10.65
C CYS A 16 -4.53 9.66 11.62
N VAL A 17 -3.47 10.40 11.66
CA VAL A 17 -3.36 11.61 12.45
C VAL A 17 -2.84 12.68 11.51
N GLY A 18 -3.63 13.70 11.27
CA GLY A 18 -3.23 14.73 10.34
C GLY A 18 -2.97 14.21 8.94
N GLY A 19 -3.67 13.18 8.52
CA GLY A 19 -3.45 12.58 7.23
C GLY A 19 -2.32 11.57 7.18
N VAL A 20 -1.65 11.35 8.29
CA VAL A 20 -0.56 10.38 8.37
C VAL A 20 -1.03 9.17 9.13
N ALA A 21 -0.89 8.01 8.52
CA ALA A 21 -1.28 6.78 9.17
C ALA A 21 -0.32 6.45 10.30
N LEU A 22 -0.87 6.19 11.48
CA LEU A 22 -0.10 5.74 12.61
C LEU A 22 -0.06 4.22 12.59
N MET A 23 0.96 3.67 12.00
CA MET A 23 1.17 2.24 11.96
C MET A 23 2.17 1.82 12.99
N LYS A 24 1.95 0.65 13.60
CA LYS A 24 2.96 0.09 14.50
C LYS A 24 4.19 -0.25 13.70
N LYS A 25 5.32 0.24 14.12
CA LYS A 25 6.57 -0.09 13.47
C LYS A 25 7.13 -1.41 13.99
N LYS A 26 7.85 -2.09 13.12
CA LYS A 26 8.53 -3.31 13.49
C LYS A 26 9.63 -3.00 14.50
N THR A 27 9.76 -3.84 15.51
CA THR A 27 10.79 -3.69 16.53
C THR A 27 11.98 -4.58 16.19
N TYR A 28 13.17 -4.06 16.30
CA TYR A 28 14.41 -4.78 15.99
C TYR A 28 15.24 -4.96 17.23
N LYS A 29 15.80 -6.15 17.39
CA LYS A 29 16.70 -6.45 18.50
C LYS A 29 18.11 -5.98 18.24
N ASP A 30 18.48 -5.84 16.98
CA ASP A 30 19.80 -5.38 16.58
C ASP A 30 19.70 -4.42 15.40
N GLY A 31 20.73 -3.60 15.24
CA GLY A 31 20.76 -2.62 14.17
C GLY A 31 20.94 -3.22 12.80
N TRP A 32 21.50 -4.42 12.72
CA TRP A 32 21.73 -5.09 11.45
C TRP A 32 20.40 -5.52 10.80
N GLY A 33 19.49 -6.09 11.59
CA GLY A 33 18.18 -6.47 11.10
C GLY A 33 17.39 -5.26 10.55
N TYR A 34 17.47 -4.14 11.23
CA TYR A 34 16.86 -2.89 10.76
C TYR A 34 17.47 -2.46 9.42
N THR A 35 18.79 -2.43 9.33
CA THR A 35 19.49 -2.00 8.12
C THR A 35 19.15 -2.89 6.93
N LEU A 36 19.13 -4.20 7.15
CA LEU A 36 18.80 -5.16 6.10
C LEU A 36 17.37 -5.00 5.61
N ASP A 37 16.41 -4.90 6.54
CA ASP A 37 15.01 -4.74 6.17
C ASP A 37 14.77 -3.43 5.42
N LYS A 38 15.41 -2.36 5.86
CA LYS A 38 15.29 -1.07 5.17
C LYS A 38 15.84 -1.15 3.76
N PHE A 39 17.00 -1.77 3.59
CA PHE A 39 17.60 -1.97 2.28
C PHE A 39 16.68 -2.77 1.36
N CYS A 40 16.13 -3.86 1.88
CA CYS A 40 15.21 -4.70 1.11
C CYS A 40 13.94 -3.95 0.73
N ALA A 41 13.42 -3.13 1.64
CA ALA A 41 12.22 -2.33 1.35
C ALA A 41 12.49 -1.32 0.22
N GLU A 42 13.63 -0.66 0.26
CA GLU A 42 14.01 0.30 -0.77
C GLU A 42 14.23 -0.38 -2.12
N TYR A 43 14.83 -1.56 -2.10
CA TYR A 43 15.03 -2.33 -3.32
C TYR A 43 13.71 -2.80 -3.92
N ASP A 44 12.79 -3.25 -3.07
CA ASP A 44 11.46 -3.66 -3.53
C ASP A 44 10.69 -2.49 -4.13
N LEU A 45 10.87 -1.30 -3.58
CA LEU A 45 10.23 -0.10 -4.13
C LEU A 45 10.72 0.18 -5.55
N LEU A 46 12.00 -0.01 -5.82
CA LEU A 46 12.53 0.15 -7.17
C LEU A 46 11.93 -0.87 -8.14
N LYS A 47 11.83 -2.12 -7.71
CA LYS A 47 11.20 -3.17 -8.52
C LYS A 47 9.72 -2.87 -8.74
N PHE A 48 9.05 -2.41 -7.72
CA PHE A 48 7.64 -2.02 -7.81
C PHE A 48 7.46 -0.91 -8.83
N ARG A 49 8.34 0.08 -8.85
CA ARG A 49 8.24 1.18 -9.80
C ARG A 49 8.27 0.70 -11.24
N LYS A 50 9.15 -0.27 -11.53
CA LYS A 50 9.19 -0.89 -12.86
C LYS A 50 7.91 -1.63 -13.20
N TRP A 51 7.45 -2.45 -12.26
CA TRP A 51 6.20 -3.19 -12.44
C TRP A 51 5.03 -2.24 -12.64
N ALA A 52 4.95 -1.18 -11.85
CA ALA A 52 3.87 -0.21 -11.91
C ALA A 52 3.80 0.50 -13.27
N SER A 53 4.94 0.76 -13.89
CA SER A 53 4.98 1.41 -15.20
C SER A 53 4.33 0.57 -16.29
N CYS A 54 4.27 -0.74 -16.10
CA CYS A 54 3.66 -1.67 -17.05
C CYS A 54 2.23 -2.04 -16.68
N ASN A 55 1.78 -1.70 -15.48
CA ASN A 55 0.50 -2.14 -14.93
C ASN A 55 -0.36 -1.00 -14.43
N GLY A 56 -0.36 0.10 -15.17
CA GLY A 56 -1.16 1.28 -14.82
C GLY A 56 -2.64 0.97 -14.68
N ASP A 57 -3.19 0.11 -15.54
CA ASP A 57 -4.60 -0.26 -15.49
C ASP A 57 -4.94 -1.03 -14.22
N VAL A 58 -4.04 -1.89 -13.78
CA VAL A 58 -4.21 -2.63 -12.53
C VAL A 58 -4.28 -1.67 -11.36
N LEU A 59 -3.37 -0.71 -11.32
CA LEU A 59 -3.30 0.27 -10.25
C LEU A 59 -4.52 1.19 -10.24
N THR A 60 -4.95 1.64 -11.40
CA THR A 60 -6.16 2.46 -11.52
C THR A 60 -7.38 1.70 -11.02
N TRP A 61 -7.48 0.42 -11.39
CA TRP A 61 -8.56 -0.43 -10.92
C TRP A 61 -8.55 -0.56 -9.40
N LEU A 62 -7.38 -0.80 -8.81
CA LEU A 62 -7.24 -0.90 -7.35
C LEU A 62 -7.68 0.40 -6.66
N TYR A 63 -7.26 1.53 -7.19
CA TYR A 63 -7.65 2.84 -6.66
C TYR A 63 -9.16 3.02 -6.69
N ASN A 64 -9.80 2.71 -7.81
CA ASN A 64 -11.24 2.88 -7.98
C ASN A 64 -12.04 1.95 -7.07
N VAL A 65 -11.58 0.72 -6.88
CA VAL A 65 -12.24 -0.22 -5.96
C VAL A 65 -12.09 0.25 -4.52
N ALA A 66 -10.89 0.71 -4.15
CA ALA A 66 -10.68 1.26 -2.80
C ALA A 66 -11.58 2.46 -2.55
N ARG A 67 -11.73 3.32 -3.54
CA ARG A 67 -12.59 4.50 -3.44
C ARG A 67 -14.05 4.12 -3.27
N THR A 68 -14.53 3.15 -4.03
CA THR A 68 -15.88 2.63 -3.91
C THR A 68 -16.10 2.02 -2.53
N ASN A 69 -15.16 1.23 -2.05
CA ASN A 69 -15.25 0.61 -0.73
C ASN A 69 -15.26 1.66 0.39
N ALA A 70 -14.49 2.73 0.24
CA ALA A 70 -14.48 3.80 1.21
C ALA A 70 -15.85 4.51 1.29
N LEU A 71 -16.48 4.72 0.14
CA LEU A 71 -17.81 5.36 0.08
C LEU A 71 -18.89 4.48 0.68
N THR A 72 -18.77 3.16 0.57
CA THR A 72 -19.76 2.23 1.08
C THR A 72 -19.44 1.68 2.46
N GLY A 73 -18.29 2.05 3.03
CA GLY A 73 -17.84 1.56 4.32
C GLY A 73 -17.38 0.11 4.33
N LYS A 74 -17.15 -0.48 3.18
CA LYS A 74 -16.74 -1.87 3.06
C LYS A 74 -15.24 -2.01 3.30
N LYS A 75 -14.87 -2.93 4.19
CA LYS A 75 -13.46 -3.20 4.48
C LYS A 75 -12.89 -4.27 3.54
N THR A 76 -11.63 -4.10 3.17
CA THR A 76 -10.94 -5.07 2.33
C THR A 76 -9.43 -4.97 2.55
N SER A 77 -8.68 -5.90 1.96
CA SER A 77 -7.23 -5.83 1.90
C SER A 77 -6.78 -5.79 0.45
N VAL A 78 -5.66 -5.17 0.20
CA VAL A 78 -5.11 -5.10 -1.16
C VAL A 78 -4.78 -6.52 -1.66
N ARG A 79 -4.33 -7.39 -0.77
CA ARG A 79 -4.07 -8.78 -1.13
C ARG A 79 -5.32 -9.46 -1.69
N ARG A 80 -6.46 -9.25 -1.05
CA ARG A 80 -7.73 -9.81 -1.54
C ARG A 80 -8.11 -9.21 -2.89
N LEU A 81 -7.87 -7.92 -3.07
CA LEU A 81 -8.12 -7.27 -4.35
C LEU A 81 -7.24 -7.83 -5.46
N PHE A 82 -5.98 -8.13 -5.17
CA PHE A 82 -5.10 -8.78 -6.13
C PHE A 82 -5.60 -10.17 -6.51
N GLU A 83 -6.08 -10.96 -5.52
CA GLU A 83 -6.63 -12.27 -5.78
C GLU A 83 -7.86 -12.18 -6.67
N TRP A 84 -8.75 -11.24 -6.38
CA TRP A 84 -9.93 -11.02 -7.21
C TRP A 84 -9.55 -10.59 -8.62
N LEU A 85 -8.60 -9.67 -8.74
CA LEU A 85 -8.13 -9.22 -10.03
C LEU A 85 -7.61 -10.39 -10.89
N ARG A 86 -6.90 -11.30 -10.25
CA ARG A 86 -6.34 -12.47 -10.94
C ARG A 86 -7.42 -13.36 -11.53
N TRP A 87 -8.54 -13.52 -10.84
CA TRP A 87 -9.56 -14.50 -11.24
C TRP A 87 -10.74 -13.93 -11.99
N ASP A 88 -11.18 -12.72 -11.66
CA ASP A 88 -12.50 -12.26 -12.10
C ASP A 88 -12.53 -10.95 -12.88
N SER A 89 -11.48 -10.15 -12.87
CA SER A 89 -11.62 -8.78 -13.38
C SER A 89 -11.57 -8.65 -14.90
N GLY A 90 -10.96 -9.59 -15.58
CA GLY A 90 -10.69 -9.46 -17.00
C GLY A 90 -9.56 -8.50 -17.36
N ILE A 91 -8.97 -7.84 -16.37
CA ILE A 91 -7.85 -6.95 -16.61
C ILE A 91 -6.57 -7.78 -16.76
N ARG A 92 -5.80 -7.49 -17.79
CA ARG A 92 -4.55 -8.18 -18.02
C ARG A 92 -3.42 -7.56 -17.21
N ILE A 93 -2.62 -8.41 -16.58
CA ILE A 93 -1.43 -7.99 -15.87
C ILE A 93 -0.26 -8.18 -16.82
N SER A 94 0.54 -7.13 -16.98
CA SER A 94 1.68 -7.14 -17.87
C SER A 94 2.97 -7.40 -17.10
N GLY A 95 3.93 -7.96 -17.78
CA GLY A 95 5.24 -8.29 -17.24
C GLY A 95 5.73 -9.55 -17.91
N TYR A 96 7.03 -9.85 -17.79
CA TYR A 96 7.56 -11.05 -18.39
C TYR A 96 7.07 -12.31 -17.67
N ASP A 97 6.57 -12.16 -16.48
CA ASP A 97 5.99 -13.25 -15.69
C ASP A 97 4.77 -12.70 -14.95
N ALA A 98 3.59 -12.93 -15.52
CA ALA A 98 2.35 -12.40 -14.97
C ALA A 98 2.06 -12.96 -13.58
N ASP A 99 2.42 -14.20 -13.31
CA ASP A 99 2.21 -14.79 -11.98
C ASP A 99 3.08 -14.11 -10.95
N VAL A 100 4.32 -13.81 -11.30
CA VAL A 100 5.21 -13.06 -10.44
C VAL A 100 4.76 -11.61 -10.31
N ALA A 101 4.22 -11.04 -11.38
CA ALA A 101 3.75 -9.67 -11.38
C ALA A 101 2.59 -9.45 -10.42
N MET A 102 1.83 -10.51 -10.13
CA MET A 102 0.73 -10.46 -9.16
C MET A 102 1.15 -10.90 -7.77
N ARG A 103 2.41 -10.79 -7.46
CA ARG A 103 2.88 -11.24 -6.16
C ARG A 103 2.22 -10.45 -5.05
N ASN A 104 1.85 -11.19 -4.04
CA ASN A 104 1.33 -10.61 -2.81
C ASN A 104 2.37 -9.71 -2.12
N ASP A 105 3.61 -9.79 -2.54
CA ASP A 105 4.68 -8.94 -2.01
C ASP A 105 4.41 -7.46 -2.21
N TYR A 106 3.72 -7.10 -3.28
CA TYR A 106 3.39 -5.70 -3.53
C TYR A 106 2.14 -5.21 -2.79
N ALA A 107 1.32 -6.13 -2.29
CA ALA A 107 0.09 -5.75 -1.61
C ALA A 107 0.32 -4.81 -0.40
N PRO A 108 1.27 -5.12 0.50
CA PRO A 108 1.54 -4.21 1.62
C PRO A 108 2.03 -2.83 1.16
N LEU A 109 2.79 -2.79 0.08
CA LEU A 109 3.31 -1.54 -0.45
C LEU A 109 2.19 -0.70 -1.08
N VAL A 110 1.34 -1.32 -1.89
CA VAL A 110 0.19 -0.66 -2.52
C VAL A 110 -0.77 -0.13 -1.46
N ALA A 111 -1.00 -0.89 -0.38
CA ALA A 111 -1.85 -0.44 0.71
C ALA A 111 -1.34 0.89 1.29
N ARG A 112 -0.05 1.01 1.50
CA ARG A 112 0.56 2.23 2.02
C ARG A 112 0.46 3.39 1.05
N ILE A 113 0.62 3.11 -0.22
CA ILE A 113 0.47 4.13 -1.27
C ILE A 113 -0.96 4.65 -1.34
N LEU A 114 -1.93 3.74 -1.26
CA LEU A 114 -3.35 4.13 -1.26
C LEU A 114 -3.68 5.00 -0.05
N ILE A 115 -3.23 4.61 1.13
CA ILE A 115 -3.49 5.38 2.36
C ILE A 115 -2.78 6.74 2.32
N LYS A 116 -1.58 6.79 1.78
CA LYS A 116 -0.87 8.06 1.60
C LYS A 116 -1.64 8.98 0.67
N SER A 117 -2.18 8.44 -0.41
CA SER A 117 -2.91 9.20 -1.42
C SER A 117 -4.23 9.75 -0.90
N VAL A 118 -4.98 8.91 -0.17
CA VAL A 118 -6.27 9.27 0.40
C VAL A 118 -6.31 8.71 1.83
N PRO A 119 -6.02 9.54 2.83
CA PRO A 119 -5.96 9.05 4.22
C PRO A 119 -7.23 8.34 4.70
N ASP A 120 -8.40 8.70 4.17
CA ASP A 120 -9.64 8.02 4.51
C ASP A 120 -9.64 6.53 4.15
N PHE A 121 -8.79 6.11 3.23
CA PHE A 121 -8.67 4.70 2.88
C PHE A 121 -8.20 3.84 4.06
N SER A 122 -7.61 4.44 5.08
CA SER A 122 -7.24 3.71 6.30
C SER A 122 -8.45 3.09 7.01
N ARG A 123 -9.64 3.58 6.73
CA ARG A 123 -10.87 3.03 7.30
C ARG A 123 -11.31 1.74 6.63
N CYS A 124 -10.95 1.55 5.38
CA CYS A 124 -11.40 0.40 4.61
C CYS A 124 -10.28 -0.54 4.20
N ILE A 125 -9.04 -0.10 4.23
CA ILE A 125 -7.90 -0.93 3.84
C ILE A 125 -7.15 -1.41 5.06
N THR A 126 -7.02 -2.72 5.20
CA THR A 126 -6.25 -3.33 6.27
C THR A 126 -4.76 -3.22 5.96
N CYS A 127 -3.99 -2.79 6.95
CA CYS A 127 -2.55 -2.63 6.82
C CYS A 127 -1.84 -3.22 8.03
N LYS A 128 -1.00 -4.21 7.80
CA LYS A 128 -0.24 -4.88 8.86
C LYS A 128 1.19 -4.37 8.89
N LYS A 129 1.88 -4.62 9.99
CA LYS A 129 3.31 -4.31 10.10
C LYS A 129 4.08 -4.95 8.96
N SER A 130 5.02 -4.20 8.42
CA SER A 130 5.85 -4.67 7.32
C SER A 130 7.15 -3.86 7.31
N ARG A 131 8.17 -4.42 6.65
CA ARG A 131 9.42 -3.67 6.44
C ARG A 131 9.21 -2.40 5.63
N TYR A 132 8.10 -2.29 4.90
CA TYR A 132 7.79 -1.06 4.16
C TYR A 132 7.47 0.12 5.06
N ASP A 133 7.21 -0.12 6.35
CA ASP A 133 7.06 0.95 7.32
C ASP A 133 8.38 1.70 7.58
N LEU A 134 9.49 1.12 7.16
CA LEU A 134 10.81 1.74 7.27
C LEU A 134 11.10 2.70 6.12
N LEU A 135 10.30 2.65 5.07
CA LEU A 135 10.48 3.56 3.94
C LEU A 135 10.12 4.98 4.36
N ASP A 136 10.92 5.92 3.91
CA ASP A 136 10.57 7.33 4.04
C ASP A 136 9.30 7.57 3.23
N ASN A 137 8.30 8.14 3.86
CA ASN A 137 7.02 8.39 3.21
C ASN A 137 7.16 9.25 1.95
N SER A 138 8.16 10.10 1.90
CA SER A 138 8.43 10.94 0.72
C SER A 138 8.84 10.13 -0.50
N LEU A 139 9.36 8.92 -0.31
CA LEU A 139 9.76 8.05 -1.42
C LEU A 139 8.57 7.36 -2.08
N LEU A 140 7.44 7.27 -1.38
CA LEU A 140 6.27 6.60 -1.91
C LEU A 140 5.55 7.49 -2.90
N PRO A 141 5.08 6.94 -4.03
CA PRO A 141 4.23 7.70 -4.94
C PRO A 141 2.84 7.89 -4.37
N THR A 142 2.02 8.66 -5.07
CA THR A 142 0.62 8.83 -4.72
C THR A 142 -0.23 8.61 -5.97
N PHE A 143 -1.50 8.31 -5.75
CA PHE A 143 -2.48 8.30 -6.84
C PHE A 143 -3.06 9.69 -7.01
N ASP A 144 -3.23 10.12 -8.24
CA ASP A 144 -4.00 11.33 -8.53
C ASP A 144 -5.50 11.00 -8.54
N LYS A 145 -6.34 11.99 -8.79
CA LYS A 145 -7.79 11.82 -8.77
C LYS A 145 -8.32 10.86 -9.84
N SER A 146 -7.54 10.64 -10.89
CA SER A 146 -7.91 9.71 -11.94
C SER A 146 -7.47 8.28 -11.66
N GLY A 147 -6.73 8.06 -10.58
CA GLY A 147 -6.20 6.75 -10.24
C GLY A 147 -4.88 6.43 -10.90
N ARG A 148 -4.18 7.43 -11.39
CA ARG A 148 -2.83 7.25 -11.92
C ARG A 148 -1.81 7.45 -10.85
N LEU A 149 -0.79 6.63 -10.89
CA LEU A 149 0.31 6.72 -9.93
C LEU A 149 1.28 7.82 -10.34
N VAL A 150 1.55 8.72 -9.41
CA VAL A 150 2.44 9.85 -9.64
C VAL A 150 3.63 9.73 -8.70
N TRP A 151 4.83 9.71 -9.26
CA TRP A 151 6.06 9.67 -8.50
C TRP A 151 6.58 11.08 -8.29
N ASP A 152 6.90 11.37 -7.04
CA ASP A 152 7.51 12.65 -6.72
C ASP A 152 9.03 12.51 -6.90
N ASP A 153 9.50 12.91 -8.05
CA ASP A 153 10.91 12.86 -8.37
C ASP A 153 11.58 14.22 -8.13
N ALA A 154 11.10 14.93 -7.16
CA ALA A 154 11.71 16.20 -6.79
C ALA A 154 13.17 15.99 -6.45
N SER A 155 14.01 16.52 -7.24
CA SER A 155 15.44 16.41 -7.07
C SER A 155 16.00 17.58 -6.29
#